data_e306f959e20c00d820c42acb6ef0e2bf
#
_entry.id   e306f959e20c00d820c42acb6ef0e2bf
#
_cell.length_a   1.000
_cell.length_b   1.000
_cell.length_c   1.000
_cell.angle_alpha   90.00
_cell.angle_beta   90.00
_cell.angle_gamma   90.00
#
_symmetry.space_group_name_H-M   'P 1'
#
loop_
_entity.id
_entity.type
_entity.pdbx_description
1 polymer ?
#
loop_
_entity_poly.entity_id
_entity_poly.type
_entity_poly.pdbx_seq_one_letter_code
_entity_poly.pdbx_strand_id
1 'polypeptide(L)'
;MIQSMTGFGQASATHEGQRISVEIRSLNSRGLDLNLRMPHRYRERDLTWRKMIGDAVVRGKVDVSINREQAEGRSNGLHEAHLRQTMQDLQRIAGGSLTPAEALSMALRVPTEQGPAAELDPAEAKAVEALIRSALEAFQTFRSHEGSALARDLEANLATIELGLPVIEAAEPERLE
;
A
#
# COMPACT_ATOMS: atom_id res chain seq x y z
N MET A 1 3.16 0.12 26.40
CA MET A 1 2.52 1.24 25.64
C MET A 1 1.42 0.62 24.79
N ILE A 2 0.20 1.16 24.81
CA ILE A 2 -0.92 0.70 24.00
C ILE A 2 -0.70 1.16 22.56
N GLN A 3 -0.89 0.25 21.60
CA GLN A 3 -0.83 0.57 20.18
C GLN A 3 -2.16 0.24 19.50
N SER A 4 -2.60 1.09 18.60
CA SER A 4 -3.77 0.79 17.77
C SER A 4 -3.52 -0.41 16.87
N MET A 5 -4.58 -1.15 16.58
CA MET A 5 -4.55 -2.24 15.58
C MET A 5 -4.77 -1.73 14.15
N THR A 6 -5.32 -0.53 14.01
CA THR A 6 -5.39 0.18 12.74
C THR A 6 -4.15 1.03 12.56
N GLY A 7 -3.70 1.18 11.35
CA GLY A 7 -2.50 1.95 11.04
C GLY A 7 -2.42 2.35 9.57
N PHE A 8 -1.70 3.42 9.33
CA PHE A 8 -1.39 3.93 8.00
C PHE A 8 0.05 4.42 7.96
N GLY A 9 0.76 4.08 6.90
CA GLY A 9 2.10 4.59 6.64
C GLY A 9 2.35 4.69 5.14
N GLN A 10 3.04 5.73 4.72
CA GLN A 10 3.36 5.96 3.33
C GLN A 10 4.76 6.55 3.20
N ALA A 11 5.48 6.12 2.18
CA ALA A 11 6.75 6.71 1.75
C ALA A 11 6.83 6.75 0.23
N SER A 12 7.52 7.74 -0.32
CA SER A 12 7.76 7.82 -1.76
C SER A 12 9.11 8.47 -2.05
N ALA A 13 9.76 8.02 -3.12
CA ALA A 13 10.98 8.62 -3.65
C ALA A 13 11.00 8.51 -5.17
N THR A 14 11.84 9.35 -5.79
CA THR A 14 12.11 9.27 -7.22
C THR A 14 13.42 8.52 -7.43
N HIS A 15 13.39 7.49 -8.26
CA HIS A 15 14.55 6.70 -8.67
C HIS A 15 14.56 6.63 -10.20
N GLU A 16 15.64 7.12 -10.83
CA GLU A 16 15.80 7.16 -12.30
C GLU A 16 14.60 7.75 -13.06
N GLY A 17 14.07 8.90 -12.60
CA GLY A 17 12.92 9.54 -13.22
C GLY A 17 11.57 8.81 -13.01
N GLN A 18 11.54 7.76 -12.18
CA GLN A 18 10.35 7.04 -11.79
C GLN A 18 10.01 7.35 -10.33
N ARG A 19 8.78 7.71 -10.05
CA ARG A 19 8.27 7.84 -8.69
C ARG A 19 7.86 6.47 -8.18
N ILE A 20 8.50 6.02 -7.12
CA ILE A 20 8.14 4.80 -6.42
C ILE A 20 7.45 5.22 -5.13
N SER A 21 6.29 4.64 -4.85
CA SER A 21 5.54 4.86 -3.60
C SER A 21 5.19 3.53 -2.95
N VAL A 22 5.30 3.50 -1.63
CA VAL A 22 4.90 2.39 -0.77
C VAL A 22 3.84 2.90 0.18
N GLU A 23 2.72 2.21 0.24
CA GLU A 23 1.63 2.49 1.17
C GLU A 23 1.32 1.23 1.97
N ILE A 24 1.16 1.38 3.28
CA ILE A 24 0.84 0.31 4.23
C ILE A 24 -0.42 0.71 4.99
N ARG A 25 -1.43 -0.15 4.98
CA ARG A 25 -2.65 0.01 5.75
C ARG A 25 -2.92 -1.24 6.57
N SER A 26 -3.39 -1.09 7.80
CA SER A 26 -3.85 -2.23 8.58
C SER A 26 -5.24 -2.02 9.14
N LEU A 27 -5.95 -3.14 9.23
CA LEU A 27 -7.22 -3.27 9.91
C LEU A 27 -7.09 -4.31 11.02
N ASN A 28 -8.00 -4.23 12.00
CA ASN A 28 -8.03 -5.20 13.09
C ASN A 28 -8.29 -6.62 12.56
N SER A 29 -7.45 -7.58 12.97
CA SER A 29 -7.64 -9.02 12.73
C SER A 29 -6.98 -9.84 13.83
N ARG A 30 -7.47 -11.07 14.04
CA ARG A 30 -6.95 -11.99 15.07
C ARG A 30 -5.55 -12.50 14.73
N GLY A 31 -5.26 -12.73 13.46
CA GLY A 31 -3.96 -13.18 12.94
C GLY A 31 -3.35 -12.16 11.99
N LEU A 32 -2.13 -12.42 11.53
CA LEU A 32 -1.51 -11.65 10.45
C LEU A 32 -2.02 -12.16 9.10
N ASP A 33 -2.71 -11.29 8.36
CA ASP A 33 -3.11 -11.49 6.97
C ASP A 33 -2.45 -10.40 6.14
N LEU A 34 -1.39 -10.75 5.39
CA LEU A 34 -0.59 -9.81 4.63
C LEU A 34 -0.86 -9.95 3.13
N ASN A 35 -1.47 -8.93 2.56
CA ASN A 35 -1.67 -8.78 1.13
C ASN A 35 -0.66 -7.76 0.57
N LEU A 36 0.27 -8.21 -0.27
CA LEU A 36 1.30 -7.37 -0.89
C LEU A 36 1.03 -7.29 -2.39
N ARG A 37 0.74 -6.08 -2.87
CA ARG A 37 0.55 -5.74 -4.28
C ARG A 37 1.75 -4.97 -4.79
N MET A 38 2.32 -5.44 -5.87
CA MET A 38 3.50 -4.82 -6.48
C MET A 38 3.54 -5.04 -7.99
N PRO A 39 4.24 -4.20 -8.76
CA PRO A 39 4.55 -4.46 -10.15
C PRO A 39 5.27 -5.79 -10.36
N HIS A 40 5.01 -6.44 -11.50
CA HIS A 40 5.55 -7.77 -11.83
C HIS A 40 7.07 -7.85 -11.70
N ARG A 41 7.80 -6.79 -12.04
CA ARG A 41 9.25 -6.71 -11.96
C ARG A 41 9.84 -6.92 -10.56
N TYR A 42 9.04 -6.74 -9.50
CA TYR A 42 9.47 -6.91 -8.09
C TYR A 42 9.15 -8.30 -7.53
N ARG A 43 8.54 -9.20 -8.30
CA ARG A 43 8.09 -10.52 -7.81
C ARG A 43 9.19 -11.37 -7.21
N GLU A 44 10.42 -11.25 -7.70
CA GLU A 44 11.57 -11.97 -7.14
C GLU A 44 11.86 -11.60 -5.68
N ARG A 45 11.43 -10.42 -5.24
CA ARG A 45 11.60 -9.92 -3.87
C ARG A 45 10.39 -10.14 -2.97
N ASP A 46 9.32 -10.76 -3.47
CA ASP A 46 8.06 -10.94 -2.74
C ASP A 46 8.27 -11.59 -1.36
N LEU A 47 8.94 -12.71 -1.30
CA LEU A 47 9.18 -13.44 -0.05
C LEU A 47 10.02 -12.63 0.95
N THR A 48 11.05 -11.94 0.47
CA THR A 48 11.93 -11.12 1.31
C THR A 48 11.17 -9.95 1.92
N TRP A 49 10.38 -9.25 1.11
CA TRP A 49 9.61 -8.09 1.57
C TRP A 49 8.43 -8.48 2.44
N ARG A 50 7.74 -9.59 2.14
CA ARG A 50 6.71 -10.16 3.04
C ARG A 50 7.26 -10.48 4.41
N LYS A 51 8.44 -11.07 4.49
CA LYS A 51 9.10 -11.36 5.76
C LYS A 51 9.42 -10.08 6.51
N MET A 52 10.03 -9.10 5.86
CA MET A 52 10.37 -7.80 6.46
C MET A 52 9.13 -7.10 7.05
N ILE A 53 8.02 -7.09 6.31
CA ILE A 53 6.77 -6.46 6.74
C ILE A 53 6.12 -7.28 7.87
N GLY A 54 6.07 -8.60 7.75
CA GLY A 54 5.48 -9.50 8.75
C GLY A 54 6.19 -9.43 10.10
N ASP A 55 7.52 -9.38 10.10
CA ASP A 55 8.32 -9.25 11.32
C ASP A 55 8.04 -7.90 12.05
N ALA A 56 7.69 -6.85 11.29
CA ALA A 56 7.41 -5.52 11.86
C ALA A 56 5.96 -5.36 12.36
N VAL A 57 4.98 -6.08 11.78
CA VAL A 57 3.55 -5.81 12.05
C VAL A 57 2.94 -6.75 13.08
N VAL A 58 3.44 -7.94 13.27
CA VAL A 58 3.02 -8.96 14.26
C VAL A 58 1.60 -9.50 14.02
N ARG A 59 0.56 -8.66 13.91
CA ARG A 59 -0.85 -9.07 13.66
C ARG A 59 -1.65 -7.98 12.97
N GLY A 60 -2.78 -8.36 12.37
CA GLY A 60 -3.70 -7.47 11.64
C GLY A 60 -3.89 -7.92 10.20
N LYS A 61 -4.94 -7.43 9.55
CA LYS A 61 -5.07 -7.53 8.10
C LYS A 61 -4.33 -6.33 7.50
N VAL A 62 -3.25 -6.61 6.78
CA VAL A 62 -2.30 -5.61 6.28
C VAL A 62 -2.32 -5.62 4.77
N ASP A 63 -2.72 -4.51 4.18
CA ASP A 63 -2.61 -4.26 2.75
C ASP A 63 -1.40 -3.36 2.48
N VAL A 64 -0.49 -3.84 1.66
CA VAL A 64 0.68 -3.10 1.20
C VAL A 64 0.62 -2.94 -0.30
N SER A 65 0.76 -1.73 -0.79
CA SER A 65 0.85 -1.44 -2.21
C SER A 65 2.16 -0.73 -2.54
N ILE A 66 2.87 -1.28 -3.51
CA ILE A 66 4.06 -0.68 -4.10
C ILE A 66 3.69 -0.25 -5.51
N ASN A 67 3.73 1.06 -5.79
CA ASN A 67 3.43 1.61 -7.10
C ASN A 67 4.69 2.25 -7.69
N ARG A 68 4.80 2.19 -9.01
CA ARG A 68 5.88 2.80 -9.79
C ARG A 68 5.27 3.57 -10.94
N GLU A 69 5.47 4.87 -10.92
CA GLU A 69 4.90 5.80 -11.90
C GLU A 69 6.01 6.66 -12.49
N GLN A 70 5.85 7.12 -13.71
CA GLN A 70 6.77 8.07 -14.31
C GLN A 70 6.67 9.41 -13.59
N ALA A 71 7.82 9.97 -13.11
CA ALA A 71 7.83 11.17 -12.27
C ALA A 71 7.46 12.45 -13.04
N GLU A 72 7.64 12.46 -14.35
CA GLU A 72 7.32 13.61 -15.21
C GLU A 72 6.46 13.19 -16.41
N GLY A 73 5.37 13.94 -16.59
CA GLY A 73 4.47 13.86 -17.72
C GLY A 73 3.38 12.80 -17.54
N ARG A 74 2.15 13.26 -17.50
CA ARG A 74 0.98 12.44 -17.74
C ARG A 74 1.12 11.79 -19.13
N SER A 75 1.84 10.68 -19.23
CA SER A 75 1.52 9.78 -20.30
C SER A 75 0.13 9.27 -19.95
N ASN A 76 -0.84 9.55 -20.78
CA ASN A 76 -2.21 9.06 -20.64
C ASN A 76 -2.30 7.53 -20.77
N GLY A 77 -1.34 6.79 -20.23
CA GLY A 77 -1.21 5.34 -20.39
C GLY A 77 -0.84 4.91 -21.82
N LEU A 78 -0.65 5.86 -22.72
CA LEU A 78 -0.28 5.58 -24.10
C LEU A 78 1.23 5.53 -24.23
N HIS A 79 1.80 4.34 -24.35
CA HIS A 79 3.19 4.13 -24.73
C HIS A 79 3.34 4.37 -26.23
N GLU A 80 3.65 5.60 -26.64
CA GLU A 80 3.71 6.00 -28.05
C GLU A 80 4.62 5.08 -28.88
N ALA A 81 5.78 4.71 -28.37
CA ALA A 81 6.69 3.79 -29.04
C ALA A 81 6.05 2.42 -29.30
N HIS A 82 5.38 1.86 -28.31
CA HIS A 82 4.67 0.58 -28.41
C HIS A 82 3.50 0.68 -29.40
N LEU A 83 2.71 1.74 -29.33
CA LEU A 83 1.59 1.96 -30.27
C LEU A 83 2.09 2.08 -31.71
N ARG A 84 3.14 2.83 -31.96
CA ARG A 84 3.74 2.96 -33.30
C ARG A 84 4.21 1.61 -33.83
N GLN A 85 4.91 0.83 -33.00
CA GLN A 85 5.37 -0.49 -33.40
C GLN A 85 4.21 -1.43 -33.70
N THR A 86 3.21 -1.48 -32.82
CA THR A 86 1.99 -2.31 -33.01
C THR A 86 1.23 -1.91 -34.27
N MET A 87 1.08 -0.61 -34.55
CA MET A 87 0.46 -0.14 -35.77
C MET A 87 1.22 -0.60 -37.04
N GLN A 88 2.56 -0.50 -37.03
CA GLN A 88 3.38 -0.96 -38.14
C GLN A 88 3.24 -2.46 -38.37
N ASP A 89 3.25 -3.25 -37.30
CA ASP A 89 3.06 -4.70 -37.36
C ASP A 89 1.67 -5.08 -37.91
N LEU A 90 0.62 -4.41 -37.46
CA LEU A 90 -0.74 -4.62 -37.96
C LEU A 90 -0.85 -4.28 -39.45
N GLN A 91 -0.28 -3.14 -39.88
CA GLN A 91 -0.29 -2.75 -41.29
C GLN A 91 0.50 -3.73 -42.17
N ARG A 92 1.64 -4.22 -41.69
CA ARG A 92 2.45 -5.22 -42.37
C ARG A 92 1.71 -6.55 -42.52
N ILE A 93 1.04 -7.04 -41.46
CA ILE A 93 0.27 -8.29 -41.44
C ILE A 93 -0.95 -8.17 -42.38
N ALA A 94 -1.58 -7.01 -42.41
CA ALA A 94 -2.77 -6.74 -43.25
C ALA A 94 -2.44 -6.46 -44.74
N GLY A 95 -1.14 -6.56 -45.13
CA GLY A 95 -0.72 -6.32 -46.52
C GLY A 95 -1.01 -4.92 -47.02
N GLY A 96 -1.09 -3.92 -46.14
CA GLY A 96 -1.37 -2.52 -46.48
C GLY A 96 -2.87 -2.19 -46.65
N SER A 97 -3.78 -3.12 -46.38
CA SER A 97 -5.21 -2.90 -46.49
C SER A 97 -5.81 -2.06 -45.36
N LEU A 98 -5.12 -1.90 -44.24
CA LEU A 98 -5.56 -1.11 -43.10
C LEU A 98 -5.18 0.35 -43.24
N THR A 99 -6.15 1.23 -43.04
CA THR A 99 -5.87 2.66 -42.89
C THR A 99 -5.13 2.94 -41.55
N PRO A 100 -4.38 4.05 -41.43
CA PRO A 100 -3.71 4.42 -40.17
C PRO A 100 -4.71 4.55 -38.99
N ALA A 101 -5.92 5.02 -39.22
CA ALA A 101 -6.95 5.15 -38.19
C ALA A 101 -7.43 3.79 -37.67
N GLU A 102 -7.64 2.83 -38.56
CA GLU A 102 -8.03 1.46 -38.18
C GLU A 102 -6.87 0.77 -37.43
N ALA A 103 -5.64 0.90 -37.91
CA ALA A 103 -4.46 0.36 -37.24
C ALA A 103 -4.29 0.93 -35.84
N LEU A 104 -4.50 2.25 -35.63
CA LEU A 104 -4.49 2.88 -34.32
C LEU A 104 -5.60 2.35 -33.42
N SER A 105 -6.83 2.25 -33.95
CA SER A 105 -7.97 1.70 -33.18
C SER A 105 -7.74 0.26 -32.72
N MET A 106 -7.10 -0.56 -33.56
CA MET A 106 -6.72 -1.92 -33.19
C MET A 106 -5.57 -1.95 -32.20
N ALA A 107 -4.54 -1.14 -32.41
CA ALA A 107 -3.36 -1.07 -31.53
C ALA A 107 -3.74 -0.67 -30.09
N LEU A 108 -4.73 0.21 -29.92
CA LEU A 108 -5.22 0.60 -28.59
C LEU A 108 -5.94 -0.55 -27.84
N ARG A 109 -6.37 -1.60 -28.54
CA ARG A 109 -7.00 -2.79 -27.94
C ARG A 109 -6.00 -3.92 -27.63
N VAL A 110 -4.81 -3.84 -28.20
CA VAL A 110 -3.75 -4.82 -27.91
C VAL A 110 -3.22 -4.52 -26.51
N PRO A 111 -3.30 -5.48 -25.56
CA PRO A 111 -2.68 -5.28 -24.26
C PRO A 111 -1.20 -4.96 -24.44
N THR A 112 -0.73 -3.92 -23.78
CA THR A 112 0.71 -3.69 -23.73
C THR A 112 1.32 -4.82 -22.92
N GLU A 113 1.86 -5.83 -23.58
CA GLU A 113 2.69 -6.80 -22.91
C GLU A 113 3.87 -6.01 -22.31
N GLN A 114 3.91 -5.97 -21.00
CA GLN A 114 5.14 -5.57 -20.33
C GLN A 114 6.18 -6.57 -20.82
N GLY A 115 7.11 -6.13 -21.66
CA GLY A 115 8.19 -6.97 -22.20
C GLY A 115 8.85 -7.79 -21.07
N PRO A 116 9.63 -8.83 -21.41
CA PRO A 116 10.26 -9.69 -20.40
C PRO A 116 10.79 -8.77 -19.29
N ALA A 117 10.35 -9.01 -18.07
CA ALA A 117 10.66 -8.14 -16.94
C ALA A 117 12.18 -7.93 -16.94
N ALA A 118 12.60 -6.72 -17.26
CA ALA A 118 14.03 -6.37 -17.16
C ALA A 118 14.44 -6.76 -15.74
N GLU A 119 15.57 -7.47 -15.63
CA GLU A 119 16.12 -7.86 -14.34
C GLU A 119 16.05 -6.66 -13.38
N LEU A 120 15.57 -6.91 -12.18
CA LEU A 120 15.42 -5.85 -11.19
C LEU A 120 16.81 -5.31 -10.84
N ASP A 121 17.04 -4.02 -11.14
CA ASP A 121 18.28 -3.37 -10.73
C ASP A 121 18.45 -3.48 -9.20
N PRO A 122 19.62 -3.99 -8.73
CA PRO A 122 19.90 -4.08 -7.30
C PRO A 122 19.83 -2.73 -6.57
N ALA A 123 20.11 -1.61 -7.25
CA ALA A 123 19.97 -0.28 -6.68
C ALA A 123 18.50 0.11 -6.50
N GLU A 124 17.64 -0.17 -7.50
CA GLU A 124 16.20 0.03 -7.39
C GLU A 124 15.60 -0.85 -6.28
N ALA A 125 16.02 -2.13 -6.17
CA ALA A 125 15.57 -3.02 -5.11
C ALA A 125 15.89 -2.47 -3.71
N LYS A 126 17.11 -1.95 -3.49
CA LYS A 126 17.51 -1.30 -2.24
C LYS A 126 16.71 -0.04 -1.95
N ALA A 127 16.41 0.76 -2.98
CA ALA A 127 15.58 1.96 -2.84
C ALA A 127 14.15 1.59 -2.39
N VAL A 128 13.55 0.55 -2.97
CA VAL A 128 12.24 0.05 -2.55
C VAL A 128 12.28 -0.48 -1.12
N GLU A 129 13.32 -1.22 -0.73
CA GLU A 129 13.48 -1.70 0.66
C GLU A 129 13.59 -0.54 1.65
N ALA A 130 14.30 0.52 1.31
CA ALA A 130 14.37 1.72 2.13
C ALA A 130 12.99 2.40 2.27
N LEU A 131 12.22 2.47 1.19
CA LEU A 131 10.86 2.99 1.22
C LEU A 131 9.91 2.14 2.06
N ILE A 132 10.02 0.80 1.99
CA ILE A 132 9.24 -0.10 2.85
C ILE A 132 9.56 0.17 4.32
N ARG A 133 10.83 0.32 4.70
CA ARG A 133 11.24 0.66 6.07
C ARG A 133 10.67 2.00 6.52
N SER A 134 10.79 3.03 5.68
CA SER A 134 10.26 4.36 5.98
C SER A 134 8.72 4.36 6.13
N ALA A 135 8.02 3.62 5.28
CA ALA A 135 6.57 3.45 5.39
C ALA A 135 6.18 2.69 6.67
N LEU A 136 6.97 1.68 7.08
CA LEU A 136 6.78 0.95 8.34
C LEU A 136 7.01 1.85 9.56
N GLU A 137 8.00 2.72 9.55
CA GLU A 137 8.24 3.72 10.60
C GLU A 137 7.06 4.67 10.75
N ALA A 138 6.57 5.23 9.64
CA ALA A 138 5.39 6.08 9.62
C ALA A 138 4.14 5.33 10.14
N PHE A 139 3.97 4.08 9.74
CA PHE A 139 2.90 3.20 10.19
C PHE A 139 2.95 2.95 11.70
N GLN A 140 4.12 2.66 12.27
CA GLN A 140 4.30 2.45 13.71
C GLN A 140 4.05 3.74 14.51
N THR A 141 4.51 4.87 13.99
CA THR A 141 4.27 6.18 14.58
C THR A 141 2.77 6.49 14.65
N PHE A 142 2.03 6.23 13.57
CA PHE A 142 0.58 6.39 13.52
C PHE A 142 -0.11 5.52 14.59
N ARG A 143 0.22 4.23 14.66
CA ARG A 143 -0.34 3.28 15.65
C ARG A 143 -0.05 3.69 17.08
N SER A 144 1.13 4.22 17.34
CA SER A 144 1.54 4.69 18.67
C SER A 144 0.76 5.93 19.09
N HIS A 145 0.55 6.87 18.16
CA HIS A 145 -0.23 8.08 18.39
C HIS A 145 -1.69 7.75 18.71
N GLU A 146 -2.32 6.91 17.89
CA GLU A 146 -3.71 6.49 18.08
C GLU A 146 -3.86 5.67 19.36
N GLY A 147 -2.92 4.76 19.65
CA GLY A 147 -2.90 3.99 20.89
C GLY A 147 -2.78 4.86 22.14
N SER A 148 -2.03 5.95 22.06
CA SER A 148 -1.90 6.92 23.17
C SER A 148 -3.18 7.73 23.38
N ALA A 149 -3.95 8.04 22.33
CA ALA A 149 -5.26 8.65 22.44
C ALA A 149 -6.26 7.72 23.10
N LEU A 150 -6.32 6.46 22.63
CA LEU A 150 -7.19 5.42 23.22
C LEU A 150 -6.86 5.17 24.70
N ALA A 151 -5.58 5.18 25.10
CA ALA A 151 -5.18 5.03 26.50
C ALA A 151 -5.76 6.15 27.38
N ARG A 152 -5.67 7.40 26.93
CA ARG A 152 -6.23 8.55 27.66
C ARG A 152 -7.76 8.46 27.79
N ASP A 153 -8.46 8.05 26.75
CA ASP A 153 -9.91 7.89 26.77
C ASP A 153 -10.33 6.79 27.74
N LEU A 154 -9.59 5.67 27.78
CA LEU A 154 -9.83 4.58 28.71
C LEU A 154 -9.59 5.02 30.17
N GLU A 155 -8.50 5.73 30.44
CA GLU A 155 -8.17 6.27 31.76
C GLU A 155 -9.24 7.26 32.24
N ALA A 156 -9.72 8.16 31.38
CA ALA A 156 -10.79 9.10 31.72
C ALA A 156 -12.13 8.39 32.03
N ASN A 157 -12.47 7.35 31.26
CA ASN A 157 -13.66 6.55 31.50
C ASN A 157 -13.56 5.76 32.82
N LEU A 158 -12.40 5.17 33.12
CA LEU A 158 -12.14 4.48 34.39
C LEU A 158 -12.30 5.43 35.57
N ALA A 159 -11.69 6.60 35.51
CA ALA A 159 -11.84 7.62 36.56
C ALA A 159 -13.30 8.02 36.78
N THR A 160 -14.09 8.14 35.70
CA THR A 160 -15.53 8.42 35.80
C THR A 160 -16.29 7.30 36.51
N ILE A 161 -15.95 6.03 36.22
CA ILE A 161 -16.56 4.87 36.92
C ILE A 161 -16.17 4.86 38.39
N GLU A 162 -14.89 5.06 38.71
CA GLU A 162 -14.41 5.12 40.10
C GLU A 162 -15.07 6.20 40.91
N LEU A 163 -15.34 7.38 40.33
CA LEU A 163 -16.08 8.45 40.99
C LEU A 163 -17.59 8.09 41.23
N GLY A 164 -18.16 7.27 40.38
CA GLY A 164 -19.55 6.81 40.52
C GLY A 164 -19.77 5.73 41.61
N LEU A 165 -18.75 4.90 41.90
CA LEU A 165 -18.86 3.80 42.85
C LEU A 165 -19.30 4.26 44.25
N PRO A 166 -18.72 5.27 44.91
CA PRO A 166 -19.15 5.73 46.21
C PRO A 166 -20.58 6.24 46.25
N VAL A 167 -21.09 6.79 45.15
CA VAL A 167 -22.48 7.25 45.05
C VAL A 167 -23.44 6.05 45.08
N ILE A 168 -23.09 4.97 44.39
CA ILE A 168 -23.88 3.72 44.39
C ILE A 168 -23.83 3.05 45.76
N GLU A 169 -22.65 2.96 46.36
CA GLU A 169 -22.46 2.40 47.70
C GLU A 169 -23.28 3.16 48.77
N ALA A 170 -23.36 4.48 48.67
CA ALA A 170 -24.15 5.30 49.58
C ALA A 170 -25.67 5.14 49.40
N ALA A 171 -26.13 4.83 48.19
CA ALA A 171 -27.56 4.62 47.89
C ALA A 171 -28.05 3.20 48.14
N GLU A 172 -27.16 2.21 48.29
CA GLU A 172 -27.51 0.80 48.45
C GLU A 172 -28.34 0.52 49.72
N PRO A 173 -28.06 1.11 50.92
CA PRO A 173 -28.85 0.89 52.11
C PRO A 173 -30.33 1.29 51.97
N GLU A 174 -30.62 2.38 51.25
CA GLU A 174 -31.98 2.87 51.00
C GLU A 174 -32.81 1.92 50.10
N ARG A 175 -32.17 1.05 49.37
CA ARG A 175 -32.81 0.12 48.43
C ARG A 175 -33.20 -1.21 49.10
N LEU A 176 -32.63 -1.51 50.25
CA LEU A 176 -32.86 -2.74 51.01
C LEU A 176 -33.92 -2.60 52.12
N GLU A 177 -34.43 -1.37 52.35
CA GLU A 177 -35.62 -1.10 53.20
C GLU A 177 -36.90 -1.09 52.31
#